data_ecbfb345a3ce760a7bff352ba75f33ad
#
_entry.id   ecbfb345a3ce760a7bff352ba75f33ad
#
_cell.length_a   1.000
_cell.length_b   1.000
_cell.length_c   1.000
_cell.angle_alpha   90.00
_cell.angle_beta   90.00
_cell.angle_gamma   90.00
#
_symmetry.space_group_name_H-M   'P 1'
#
loop_
_entity.id
_entity.type
_entity.pdbx_description
1 polymer ?
#
loop_
_entity_poly.entity_id
_entity_poly.type
_entity_poly.pdbx_seq_one_letter_code
_entity_poly.pdbx_strand_id
1 'polypeptide(L)'
;MRVKKDQIFISPSDLNNFVSCNYHALNDLNEHSKGLKKKEPSEDMKLWRRYGDEHEKKHLNILKDKYSNNITIDPTKSDDERFNSTIDAIKKGYDLIYKAYFIEGKFRGEADFIIKTKQKSDLGDYSYEVYDTKITKNLKPKHVLQVTAYSYLISKITGVLPKQMYLIDGNSEYHPNKVSEFLDYFKFTKSKFESFLSDTKDQSLYPETCNHCNYCIWQDECLKTWEADNYINQVARINKSQINKLKKEGLDTVEKFANADLKKIKAKINKATLERLHQQANLQEEKRKTGESKCDVIDQIPGQGFYKMP
;
A
#
# COMPACT_ATOMS: atom_id res chain seq x y z
N MET A 1 11.28 0.87 -0.23
CA MET A 1 12.54 0.07 -0.32
C MET A 1 13.73 0.84 0.19
N ARG A 2 14.80 0.17 0.60
CA ARG A 2 16.08 0.81 0.96
C ARG A 2 17.17 0.26 0.05
N VAL A 3 18.01 1.15 -0.49
CA VAL A 3 19.20 0.78 -1.27
C VAL A 3 20.43 1.18 -0.47
N LYS A 4 21.30 0.23 -0.14
CA LYS A 4 22.59 0.47 0.53
C LYS A 4 23.68 -0.30 -0.23
N LYS A 5 24.74 0.39 -0.66
CA LYS A 5 25.90 -0.23 -1.36
C LYS A 5 25.43 -1.19 -2.48
N ASP A 6 24.55 -0.73 -3.36
CA ASP A 6 23.97 -1.46 -4.49
C ASP A 6 23.12 -2.70 -4.11
N GLN A 7 22.83 -2.87 -2.83
CA GLN A 7 21.91 -3.91 -2.36
C GLN A 7 20.53 -3.34 -2.08
N ILE A 8 19.51 -4.02 -2.59
CA ILE A 8 18.11 -3.68 -2.36
C ILE A 8 17.62 -4.47 -1.15
N PHE A 9 17.08 -3.75 -0.16
CA PHE A 9 16.38 -4.32 0.98
C PHE A 9 14.90 -4.01 0.90
N ILE A 10 14.09 -5.04 1.09
CA ILE A 10 12.63 -5.00 0.97
C ILE A 10 11.96 -5.31 2.31
N SER A 11 10.79 -4.74 2.52
CA SER A 11 9.99 -4.89 3.74
C SER A 11 8.57 -5.36 3.43
N PRO A 12 7.79 -5.81 4.43
CA PRO A 12 6.37 -6.09 4.27
C PRO A 12 5.57 -4.90 3.74
N SER A 13 5.96 -3.67 4.09
CA SER A 13 5.34 -2.45 3.56
C SER A 13 5.64 -2.26 2.07
N ASP A 14 6.85 -2.57 1.62
CA ASP A 14 7.21 -2.51 0.19
C ASP A 14 6.45 -3.56 -0.61
N LEU A 15 6.27 -4.77 -0.05
CA LEU A 15 5.43 -5.80 -0.64
C LEU A 15 3.98 -5.34 -0.79
N ASN A 16 3.41 -4.67 0.21
CA ASN A 16 2.09 -4.08 0.16
C ASN A 16 1.98 -2.99 -0.91
N ASN A 17 3.00 -2.15 -1.05
CA ASN A 17 3.07 -1.13 -2.09
C ASN A 17 3.12 -1.77 -3.48
N PHE A 18 3.94 -2.80 -3.68
CA PHE A 18 4.02 -3.55 -4.94
C PHE A 18 2.69 -4.17 -5.34
N VAL A 19 1.97 -4.83 -4.41
CA VAL A 19 0.64 -5.40 -4.66
C VAL A 19 -0.37 -4.32 -5.03
N SER A 20 -0.26 -3.15 -4.41
CA SER A 20 -1.17 -2.03 -4.67
C SER A 20 -0.88 -1.34 -6.00
N CYS A 21 0.41 -1.20 -6.35
CA CYS A 21 0.89 -0.54 -7.55
C CYS A 21 2.35 -0.93 -7.83
N ASN A 22 2.59 -1.76 -8.84
CA ASN A 22 3.96 -2.14 -9.24
C ASN A 22 4.79 -0.97 -9.78
N TYR A 23 4.14 0.06 -10.34
CA TYR A 23 4.83 1.31 -10.71
C TYR A 23 5.40 2.08 -9.49
N HIS A 24 4.77 1.96 -8.32
CA HIS A 24 5.33 2.46 -7.06
C HIS A 24 6.69 1.80 -6.77
N ALA A 25 6.75 0.46 -6.87
CA ALA A 25 7.99 -0.28 -6.65
C ALA A 25 9.06 0.06 -7.70
N LEU A 26 8.67 0.29 -8.96
CA LEU A 26 9.58 0.76 -10.00
C LEU A 26 10.17 2.15 -9.67
N ASN A 27 9.35 3.07 -9.18
CA ASN A 27 9.83 4.39 -8.77
C ASN A 27 10.74 4.32 -7.54
N ASP A 28 10.45 3.44 -6.58
CA ASP A 28 11.37 3.19 -5.45
C ASP A 28 12.75 2.70 -5.91
N LEU A 29 12.81 1.84 -6.95
CA LEU A 29 14.06 1.39 -7.56
C LEU A 29 14.80 2.52 -8.27
N ASN A 30 14.05 3.37 -8.97
CA ASN A 30 14.58 4.44 -9.81
C ASN A 30 14.82 5.75 -9.04
N GLU A 31 14.51 5.81 -7.75
CA GLU A 31 14.60 7.03 -6.93
C GLU A 31 15.96 7.73 -7.11
N HIS A 32 17.04 7.01 -6.92
CA HIS A 32 18.38 7.58 -6.99
C HIS A 32 18.88 7.75 -8.44
N SER A 33 18.64 6.77 -9.30
CA SER A 33 19.15 6.78 -10.68
C SER A 33 18.47 7.81 -11.57
N LYS A 34 17.19 8.12 -11.31
CA LYS A 34 16.40 9.11 -12.08
C LYS A 34 16.19 10.43 -11.33
N GLY A 35 16.70 10.57 -10.10
CA GLY A 35 16.53 11.78 -9.30
C GLY A 35 15.06 12.07 -8.96
N LEU A 36 14.24 11.02 -8.80
CA LEU A 36 12.82 11.16 -8.49
C LEU A 36 12.62 11.76 -7.10
N LYS A 37 11.60 12.60 -6.96
CA LYS A 37 11.29 13.27 -5.69
C LYS A 37 10.02 12.67 -5.07
N LYS A 38 10.14 12.21 -3.85
CA LYS A 38 8.98 11.78 -3.04
C LYS A 38 8.15 12.98 -2.65
N LYS A 39 6.84 12.84 -2.77
CA LYS A 39 5.88 13.80 -2.24
C LYS A 39 5.99 13.86 -0.71
N GLU A 40 6.04 15.06 -0.16
CA GLU A 40 5.97 15.25 1.28
C GLU A 40 4.62 14.80 1.83
N PRO A 41 4.60 14.17 3.03
CA PRO A 41 3.36 13.79 3.67
C PRO A 41 2.47 15.01 3.94
N SER A 42 1.20 14.94 3.56
CA SER A 42 0.22 15.96 3.92
C SER A 42 0.03 16.04 5.45
N GLU A 43 -0.53 17.16 5.93
CA GLU A 43 -0.82 17.32 7.35
C GLU A 43 -1.77 16.23 7.87
N ASP A 44 -2.74 15.82 7.05
CA ASP A 44 -3.61 14.68 7.38
C ASP A 44 -2.83 13.38 7.53
N MET A 45 -1.86 13.11 6.66
CA MET A 45 -1.01 11.91 6.77
C MET A 45 -0.14 11.93 8.02
N LYS A 46 0.39 13.10 8.40
CA LYS A 46 1.15 13.29 9.64
C LYS A 46 0.25 13.05 10.87
N LEU A 47 -0.97 13.56 10.83
CA LEU A 47 -1.98 13.36 11.86
C LEU A 47 -2.34 11.87 12.02
N TRP A 48 -2.60 11.17 10.92
CA TRP A 48 -2.88 9.72 10.95
C TRP A 48 -1.71 8.89 11.49
N ARG A 49 -0.46 9.26 11.18
CA ARG A 49 0.72 8.61 11.77
C ARG A 49 0.74 8.80 13.28
N ARG A 50 0.54 10.03 13.77
CA ARG A 50 0.49 10.30 15.20
C ARG A 50 -0.57 9.47 15.92
N TYR A 51 -1.78 9.39 15.38
CA TYR A 51 -2.82 8.53 15.92
C TYR A 51 -2.45 7.04 15.89
N GLY A 52 -1.73 6.59 14.86
CA GLY A 52 -1.18 5.24 14.80
C GLY A 52 -0.22 4.96 15.94
N ASP A 53 0.72 5.87 16.16
CA ASP A 53 1.73 5.77 17.23
C ASP A 53 1.08 5.80 18.64
N GLU A 54 0.06 6.65 18.83
CA GLU A 54 -0.70 6.73 20.08
C GLU A 54 -1.48 5.43 20.35
N HIS A 55 -2.12 4.87 19.32
CA HIS A 55 -2.84 3.61 19.40
C HIS A 55 -1.92 2.44 19.74
N GLU A 56 -0.76 2.37 19.08
CA GLU A 56 0.26 1.36 19.33
C GLU A 56 0.79 1.46 20.78
N LYS A 57 1.12 2.67 21.25
CA LYS A 57 1.57 2.92 22.63
C LYS A 57 0.53 2.53 23.68
N LYS A 58 -0.75 2.79 23.41
CA LYS A 58 -1.86 2.35 24.28
C LYS A 58 -1.83 0.82 24.44
N HIS A 59 -1.71 0.10 23.32
CA HIS A 59 -1.66 -1.37 23.36
C HIS A 59 -0.38 -1.90 23.98
N LEU A 60 0.76 -1.22 23.79
CA LEU A 60 1.99 -1.56 24.49
C LEU A 60 1.82 -1.55 26.02
N ASN A 61 1.17 -0.52 26.56
CA ASN A 61 0.93 -0.42 28.01
C ASN A 61 0.02 -1.57 28.49
N ILE A 62 -1.09 -1.82 27.80
CA ILE A 62 -2.00 -2.94 28.13
C ILE A 62 -1.25 -4.29 28.11
N LEU A 63 -0.38 -4.50 27.12
CA LEU A 63 0.38 -5.75 27.00
C LEU A 63 1.50 -5.85 28.05
N LYS A 64 2.13 -4.75 28.43
CA LYS A 64 3.12 -4.72 29.52
C LYS A 64 2.50 -5.04 30.88
N ASP A 65 1.30 -4.55 31.14
CA ASP A 65 0.57 -4.88 32.38
C ASP A 65 0.23 -6.38 32.43
N LYS A 66 -0.05 -7.00 31.28
CA LYS A 66 -0.36 -8.42 31.18
C LYS A 66 0.87 -9.33 31.20
N TYR A 67 1.98 -8.89 30.64
CA TYR A 67 3.22 -9.66 30.46
C TYR A 67 4.38 -8.94 31.16
N SER A 68 4.64 -9.31 32.42
CA SER A 68 5.70 -8.68 33.24
C SER A 68 7.12 -8.94 32.68
N ASN A 69 7.35 -10.13 32.08
CA ASN A 69 8.60 -10.47 31.41
C ASN A 69 8.60 -9.95 29.97
N ASN A 70 8.87 -8.65 29.80
CA ASN A 70 8.83 -7.99 28.50
C ASN A 70 10.12 -7.23 28.18
N ILE A 71 10.36 -7.01 26.89
CA ILE A 71 11.49 -6.22 26.38
C ILE A 71 11.06 -5.37 25.18
N THR A 72 11.68 -4.20 25.06
CA THR A 72 11.58 -3.33 23.87
C THR A 72 12.91 -3.39 23.12
N ILE A 73 12.87 -3.72 21.84
CA ILE A 73 14.05 -3.64 20.97
C ILE A 73 14.27 -2.16 20.61
N ASP A 74 15.47 -1.67 20.91
CA ASP A 74 15.81 -0.26 20.72
C ASP A 74 15.82 0.13 19.22
N PRO A 75 14.89 0.99 18.76
CA PRO A 75 14.79 1.37 17.35
C PRO A 75 15.94 2.28 16.87
N THR A 76 16.77 2.82 17.78
CA THR A 76 17.89 3.70 17.42
C THR A 76 19.14 2.92 17.00
N LYS A 77 19.18 1.61 17.26
CA LYS A 77 20.27 0.72 16.88
C LYS A 77 20.26 0.37 15.41
N SER A 78 21.39 -0.11 14.91
CA SER A 78 21.50 -0.62 13.54
C SER A 78 20.58 -1.82 13.29
N ASP A 79 20.25 -2.10 12.02
CA ASP A 79 19.41 -3.23 11.64
C ASP A 79 19.98 -4.57 12.21
N ASP A 80 21.30 -4.78 12.16
CA ASP A 80 21.94 -5.99 12.63
C ASP A 80 21.92 -6.10 14.15
N GLU A 81 22.16 -5.01 14.89
CA GLU A 81 22.05 -4.97 16.35
C GLU A 81 20.62 -5.24 16.81
N ARG A 82 19.63 -4.66 16.14
CA ARG A 82 18.21 -4.89 16.42
C ARG A 82 17.81 -6.35 16.18
N PHE A 83 18.27 -6.92 15.08
CA PHE A 83 18.03 -8.34 14.76
C PHE A 83 18.66 -9.25 15.83
N ASN A 84 19.94 -9.04 16.18
CA ASN A 84 20.62 -9.81 17.22
C ASN A 84 19.91 -9.68 18.58
N SER A 85 19.49 -8.47 18.96
CA SER A 85 18.72 -8.23 20.19
C SER A 85 17.37 -8.96 20.17
N THR A 86 16.71 -9.04 18.99
CA THR A 86 15.47 -9.80 18.81
C THR A 86 15.70 -11.30 19.00
N ILE A 87 16.75 -11.86 18.37
CA ILE A 87 17.12 -13.27 18.51
C ILE A 87 17.43 -13.61 19.98
N ASP A 88 18.20 -12.77 20.65
CA ASP A 88 18.54 -12.96 22.06
C ASP A 88 17.31 -12.92 22.98
N ALA A 89 16.39 -11.99 22.72
CA ALA A 89 15.14 -11.89 23.44
C ALA A 89 14.25 -13.14 23.23
N ILE A 90 14.14 -13.63 21.99
CA ILE A 90 13.43 -14.86 21.65
C ILE A 90 14.04 -16.06 22.38
N LYS A 91 15.37 -16.23 22.34
CA LYS A 91 16.08 -17.33 23.04
C LYS A 91 15.96 -17.28 24.54
N LYS A 92 15.95 -16.08 25.13
CA LYS A 92 15.71 -15.88 26.57
C LYS A 92 14.27 -16.12 27.00
N GLY A 93 13.34 -16.25 26.01
CA GLY A 93 11.96 -16.58 26.27
C GLY A 93 11.15 -15.45 26.90
N TYR A 94 11.41 -14.19 26.54
CA TYR A 94 10.55 -13.08 26.95
C TYR A 94 9.11 -13.31 26.53
N ASP A 95 8.15 -12.98 27.37
CA ASP A 95 6.73 -13.23 27.09
C ASP A 95 6.16 -12.23 26.08
N LEU A 96 6.69 -11.00 26.08
CA LEU A 96 6.37 -9.95 25.14
C LEU A 96 7.66 -9.29 24.62
N ILE A 97 7.81 -9.23 23.31
CA ILE A 97 8.89 -8.48 22.64
C ILE A 97 8.23 -7.41 21.76
N TYR A 98 8.53 -6.15 22.08
CA TYR A 98 8.04 -4.98 21.34
C TYR A 98 9.08 -4.51 20.34
N LYS A 99 8.64 -4.14 19.13
CA LYS A 99 9.49 -3.71 18.00
C LYS A 99 10.50 -4.78 17.56
N ALA A 100 10.07 -6.04 17.56
CA ALA A 100 10.89 -7.16 17.11
C ALA A 100 11.31 -6.97 15.66
N TYR A 101 12.63 -7.01 15.41
CA TYR A 101 13.19 -6.77 14.08
C TYR A 101 13.73 -8.05 13.46
N PHE A 102 13.38 -8.29 12.20
CA PHE A 102 13.68 -9.52 11.48
C PHE A 102 14.51 -9.25 10.23
N ILE A 103 15.44 -10.17 9.94
CA ILE A 103 16.24 -10.19 8.71
C ILE A 103 16.21 -11.61 8.13
N GLU A 104 15.82 -11.72 6.86
CA GLU A 104 15.97 -12.92 6.04
C GLU A 104 16.46 -12.52 4.64
N GLY A 105 17.77 -12.68 4.39
CA GLY A 105 18.38 -12.22 3.16
C GLY A 105 18.17 -10.72 2.92
N LYS A 106 17.48 -10.39 1.83
CA LYS A 106 17.11 -9.00 1.51
C LYS A 106 15.83 -8.54 2.20
N PHE A 107 15.04 -9.47 2.75
CA PHE A 107 13.76 -9.17 3.37
C PHE A 107 13.94 -8.79 4.84
N ARG A 108 13.44 -7.61 5.22
CA ARG A 108 13.59 -7.04 6.56
C ARG A 108 12.27 -6.47 7.04
N GLY A 109 12.01 -6.53 8.35
CA GLY A 109 10.79 -5.96 8.89
C GLY A 109 10.79 -5.85 10.40
N GLU A 110 9.97 -4.93 10.88
CA GLU A 110 9.71 -4.68 12.29
C GLU A 110 8.26 -5.03 12.59
N ALA A 111 8.02 -6.00 13.48
CA ALA A 111 6.71 -6.29 14.01
C ALA A 111 6.44 -5.46 15.27
N ASP A 112 5.20 -4.95 15.42
CA ASP A 112 4.84 -4.18 16.61
C ASP A 112 5.05 -5.02 17.85
N PHE A 113 4.43 -6.20 17.92
CA PHE A 113 4.56 -7.10 19.07
C PHE A 113 4.72 -8.54 18.61
N ILE A 114 5.55 -9.30 19.31
CA ILE A 114 5.50 -10.76 19.31
C ILE A 114 5.27 -11.26 20.72
N ILE A 115 4.35 -12.21 20.85
CA ILE A 115 3.90 -12.74 22.14
C ILE A 115 4.18 -14.24 22.19
N LYS A 116 4.78 -14.68 23.28
CA LYS A 116 5.13 -16.08 23.55
C LYS A 116 3.90 -16.95 23.66
N THR A 117 3.97 -18.12 23.06
CA THR A 117 2.90 -19.13 23.09
C THR A 117 3.43 -20.48 23.51
N LYS A 118 2.51 -21.40 23.93
CA LYS A 118 2.88 -22.77 24.32
C LYS A 118 3.06 -23.73 23.13
N GLN A 119 3.28 -23.22 21.93
CA GLN A 119 3.55 -24.05 20.74
C GLN A 119 4.99 -24.53 20.80
N LYS A 120 5.22 -25.86 20.77
CA LYS A 120 6.57 -26.44 20.69
C LYS A 120 7.29 -25.98 19.42
N SER A 121 8.57 -25.72 19.54
CA SER A 121 9.44 -25.24 18.45
C SER A 121 10.89 -25.68 18.68
N ASP A 122 11.81 -25.26 17.83
CA ASP A 122 13.26 -25.47 18.04
C ASP A 122 13.80 -24.75 19.29
N LEU A 123 13.00 -23.85 19.89
CA LEU A 123 13.33 -23.17 21.14
C LEU A 123 12.94 -23.99 22.39
N GLY A 124 12.20 -25.10 22.23
CA GLY A 124 11.62 -25.91 23.30
C GLY A 124 10.10 -25.87 23.32
N ASP A 125 9.52 -25.78 24.53
CA ASP A 125 8.07 -25.82 24.73
C ASP A 125 7.33 -24.50 24.46
N TYR A 126 7.93 -23.60 23.68
CA TYR A 126 7.33 -22.32 23.32
C TYR A 126 7.69 -21.88 21.89
N SER A 127 6.91 -20.95 21.38
CA SER A 127 7.13 -20.21 20.12
C SER A 127 6.54 -18.81 20.29
N TYR A 128 6.37 -18.07 19.19
CA TYR A 128 5.84 -16.72 19.19
C TYR A 128 4.75 -16.53 18.13
N GLU A 129 3.78 -15.67 18.43
CA GLU A 129 2.77 -15.17 17.50
C GLU A 129 2.87 -13.66 17.35
N VAL A 130 2.54 -13.17 16.15
CA VAL A 130 2.62 -11.74 15.80
C VAL A 130 1.32 -11.03 16.14
N TYR A 131 1.45 -9.84 16.70
CA TYR A 131 0.36 -8.88 16.90
C TYR A 131 0.75 -7.54 16.28
N ASP A 132 -0.15 -6.94 15.51
CA ASP A 132 0.11 -5.67 14.81
C ASP A 132 -1.12 -4.76 14.94
N THR A 133 -0.89 -3.49 15.26
CA THR A 133 -1.95 -2.52 15.51
C THR A 133 -2.31 -1.74 14.26
N LYS A 134 -3.60 -1.44 14.09
CA LYS A 134 -4.10 -0.61 13.00
C LYS A 134 -5.18 0.34 13.52
N ILE A 135 -5.03 1.63 13.29
CA ILE A 135 -6.04 2.63 13.69
C ILE A 135 -7.36 2.54 12.91
N THR A 136 -7.37 1.80 11.82
CA THR A 136 -8.60 1.60 11.03
C THR A 136 -9.53 0.60 11.70
N LYS A 137 -10.84 0.90 11.66
CA LYS A 137 -11.88 -0.05 12.07
C LYS A 137 -12.12 -1.14 11.04
N ASN A 138 -11.81 -0.88 9.77
CA ASN A 138 -11.98 -1.80 8.67
C ASN A 138 -10.63 -2.36 8.23
N LEU A 139 -10.30 -3.55 8.69
CA LEU A 139 -9.09 -4.26 8.31
C LEU A 139 -9.12 -4.60 6.81
N LYS A 140 -7.94 -4.51 6.17
CA LYS A 140 -7.78 -4.73 4.73
C LYS A 140 -6.84 -5.92 4.48
N PRO A 141 -6.96 -6.63 3.33
CA PRO A 141 -6.08 -7.76 3.00
C PRO A 141 -4.58 -7.44 3.11
N LYS A 142 -4.17 -6.20 2.81
CA LYS A 142 -2.78 -5.76 2.96
C LYS A 142 -2.26 -5.83 4.41
N HIS A 143 -3.14 -5.64 5.41
CA HIS A 143 -2.75 -5.75 6.81
C HIS A 143 -2.49 -7.22 7.18
N VAL A 144 -3.32 -8.13 6.66
CA VAL A 144 -3.12 -9.58 6.84
C VAL A 144 -1.82 -10.03 6.16
N LEU A 145 -1.55 -9.56 4.94
CA LEU A 145 -0.31 -9.86 4.22
C LEU A 145 0.93 -9.43 5.02
N GLN A 146 0.88 -8.28 5.69
CA GLN A 146 1.96 -7.76 6.52
C GLN A 146 2.25 -8.67 7.72
N VAL A 147 1.23 -9.06 8.50
CA VAL A 147 1.43 -9.93 9.66
C VAL A 147 1.78 -11.36 9.25
N THR A 148 1.32 -11.83 8.08
CA THR A 148 1.77 -13.10 7.49
C THR A 148 3.27 -13.07 7.20
N ALA A 149 3.77 -11.97 6.66
CA ALA A 149 5.20 -11.80 6.42
C ALA A 149 6.02 -11.90 7.70
N TYR A 150 5.60 -11.24 8.79
CA TYR A 150 6.27 -11.35 10.08
C TYR A 150 6.19 -12.76 10.67
N SER A 151 5.02 -13.42 10.56
CA SER A 151 4.85 -14.81 11.00
C SER A 151 5.75 -15.78 10.24
N TYR A 152 5.94 -15.57 8.93
CA TYR A 152 6.92 -16.30 8.12
C TYR A 152 8.35 -16.07 8.62
N LEU A 153 8.73 -14.83 8.93
CA LEU A 153 10.07 -14.50 9.44
C LEU A 153 10.33 -15.15 10.81
N ILE A 154 9.34 -15.16 11.71
CA ILE A 154 9.41 -15.88 12.99
C ILE A 154 9.64 -17.37 12.75
N SER A 155 8.93 -17.99 11.80
CA SER A 155 9.08 -19.42 11.51
C SER A 155 10.50 -19.81 11.09
N LYS A 156 11.28 -18.88 10.52
CA LYS A 156 12.70 -19.10 10.17
C LYS A 156 13.62 -19.15 11.38
N ILE A 157 13.19 -18.54 12.48
CA ILE A 157 13.96 -18.50 13.75
C ILE A 157 13.55 -19.65 14.67
N THR A 158 12.24 -19.96 14.70
CA THR A 158 11.68 -20.92 15.64
C THR A 158 11.55 -22.33 15.07
N GLY A 159 11.79 -22.52 13.76
CA GLY A 159 11.60 -23.80 13.05
C GLY A 159 10.13 -24.19 12.82
N VAL A 160 9.18 -23.46 13.39
CA VAL A 160 7.74 -23.77 13.26
C VAL A 160 6.94 -22.56 12.83
N LEU A 161 5.91 -22.80 12.00
CA LEU A 161 4.97 -21.77 11.61
C LEU A 161 4.05 -21.43 12.79
N PRO A 162 3.90 -20.16 13.20
CA PRO A 162 2.91 -19.75 14.17
C PRO A 162 1.51 -20.19 13.74
N LYS A 163 0.69 -20.65 14.68
CA LYS A 163 -0.68 -21.07 14.38
C LYS A 163 -1.58 -19.89 14.04
N GLN A 164 -1.45 -18.82 14.83
CA GLN A 164 -2.24 -17.60 14.71
C GLN A 164 -1.34 -16.38 14.53
N MET A 165 -1.95 -15.34 14.00
CA MET A 165 -1.45 -13.98 13.96
C MET A 165 -2.62 -13.04 14.21
N TYR A 166 -2.38 -11.86 14.77
CA TYR A 166 -3.42 -10.99 15.26
C TYR A 166 -3.28 -9.59 14.70
N LEU A 167 -4.42 -9.03 14.29
CA LEU A 167 -4.55 -7.61 14.01
C LEU A 167 -5.40 -6.98 15.11
N ILE A 168 -4.95 -5.86 15.65
CA ILE A 168 -5.68 -5.07 16.65
C ILE A 168 -6.19 -3.82 15.94
N ASP A 169 -7.50 -3.69 15.83
CA ASP A 169 -8.12 -2.62 15.08
C ASP A 169 -8.26 -1.30 15.86
N GLY A 170 -8.80 -0.25 15.23
CA GLY A 170 -9.01 1.05 15.84
C GLY A 170 -10.04 1.07 16.99
N ASN A 171 -10.85 0.02 17.14
CA ASN A 171 -11.73 -0.18 18.30
C ASN A 171 -11.04 -0.95 19.44
N SER A 172 -9.78 -1.33 19.26
CA SER A 172 -9.03 -2.21 20.17
C SER A 172 -9.54 -3.67 20.19
N GLU A 173 -10.22 -4.11 19.14
CA GLU A 173 -10.66 -5.50 18.96
C GLU A 173 -9.54 -6.35 18.35
N TYR A 174 -9.40 -7.58 18.86
CA TYR A 174 -8.38 -8.52 18.41
C TYR A 174 -8.95 -9.47 17.37
N HIS A 175 -8.39 -9.44 16.17
CA HIS A 175 -8.81 -10.25 15.02
C HIS A 175 -7.80 -11.37 14.76
N PRO A 176 -8.05 -12.61 15.24
CA PRO A 176 -7.17 -13.75 14.97
C PRO A 176 -7.30 -14.20 13.51
N ASN A 177 -6.16 -14.54 12.92
CA ASN A 177 -6.07 -15.10 11.58
C ASN A 177 -5.14 -16.31 11.61
N LYS A 178 -5.49 -17.41 10.96
CA LYS A 178 -4.61 -18.57 10.83
C LYS A 178 -3.52 -18.28 9.79
N VAL A 179 -2.27 -18.38 10.19
CA VAL A 179 -1.14 -18.08 9.29
C VAL A 179 -1.14 -18.98 8.06
N SER A 180 -1.51 -20.27 8.21
CA SER A 180 -1.53 -21.25 7.13
C SER A 180 -2.48 -20.88 5.98
N GLU A 181 -3.55 -20.13 6.24
CA GLU A 181 -4.53 -19.72 5.23
C GLU A 181 -3.99 -18.65 4.27
N PHE A 182 -2.97 -17.89 4.69
CA PHE A 182 -2.42 -16.76 3.92
C PHE A 182 -0.98 -16.99 3.46
N LEU A 183 -0.30 -18.02 3.96
CA LEU A 183 1.13 -18.26 3.73
C LEU A 183 1.46 -18.45 2.25
N ASP A 184 0.67 -19.22 1.51
CA ASP A 184 0.95 -19.48 0.10
C ASP A 184 0.75 -18.24 -0.76
N TYR A 185 -0.27 -17.43 -0.46
CA TYR A 185 -0.45 -16.13 -1.11
C TYR A 185 0.73 -15.18 -0.81
N PHE A 186 1.21 -15.16 0.43
CA PHE A 186 2.40 -14.38 0.79
C PHE A 186 3.63 -14.85 0.02
N LYS A 187 3.93 -16.16 0.01
CA LYS A 187 5.08 -16.72 -0.71
C LYS A 187 5.01 -16.41 -2.22
N PHE A 188 3.86 -16.59 -2.83
CA PHE A 188 3.63 -16.25 -4.23
C PHE A 188 3.88 -14.76 -4.50
N THR A 189 3.35 -13.88 -3.66
CA THR A 189 3.49 -12.43 -3.81
C THR A 189 4.95 -12.00 -3.60
N LYS A 190 5.62 -12.56 -2.58
CA LYS A 190 7.04 -12.33 -2.31
C LYS A 190 7.90 -12.74 -3.51
N SER A 191 7.68 -13.95 -4.06
CA SER A 191 8.40 -14.45 -5.24
C SER A 191 8.18 -13.56 -6.46
N LYS A 192 6.94 -13.12 -6.72
CA LYS A 192 6.65 -12.17 -7.81
C LYS A 192 7.36 -10.84 -7.62
N PHE A 193 7.41 -10.33 -6.39
CA PHE A 193 8.09 -9.08 -6.10
C PHE A 193 9.61 -9.22 -6.30
N GLU A 194 10.21 -10.32 -5.83
CA GLU A 194 11.64 -10.59 -6.02
C GLU A 194 12.00 -10.75 -7.50
N SER A 195 11.17 -11.45 -8.28
CA SER A 195 11.34 -11.54 -9.73
C SER A 195 11.23 -10.17 -10.42
N PHE A 196 10.24 -9.37 -10.02
CA PHE A 196 10.08 -8.01 -10.50
C PHE A 196 11.34 -7.15 -10.22
N LEU A 197 11.95 -7.28 -9.05
CA LEU A 197 13.15 -6.55 -8.69
C LEU A 197 14.41 -7.01 -9.44
N SER A 198 14.47 -8.28 -9.87
CA SER A 198 15.59 -8.81 -10.64
C SER A 198 15.50 -8.50 -12.14
N ASP A 199 14.29 -8.31 -12.67
CA ASP A 199 14.03 -8.12 -14.10
C ASP A 199 13.88 -6.64 -14.47
N THR A 200 14.73 -5.79 -13.88
CA THR A 200 14.62 -4.33 -14.00
C THR A 200 14.98 -3.76 -15.39
N LYS A 201 15.51 -4.57 -16.30
CA LYS A 201 16.07 -4.06 -17.58
C LYS A 201 15.01 -3.76 -18.65
N ASP A 202 13.77 -4.27 -18.53
CA ASP A 202 12.77 -4.20 -19.61
C ASP A 202 11.38 -3.72 -19.16
N GLN A 203 11.29 -3.05 -18.00
CA GLN A 203 9.96 -2.68 -17.50
C GLN A 203 9.47 -1.36 -18.12
N SER A 204 8.90 -1.45 -19.31
CA SER A 204 8.10 -0.38 -19.93
C SER A 204 6.74 -0.24 -19.23
N LEU A 205 6.74 -0.11 -17.90
CA LEU A 205 5.52 0.13 -17.15
C LEU A 205 5.09 1.57 -17.33
N TYR A 206 3.79 1.75 -17.56
CA TYR A 206 3.15 3.06 -17.57
C TYR A 206 2.35 3.26 -16.27
N PRO A 207 2.36 4.45 -15.66
CA PRO A 207 1.59 4.70 -14.44
C PRO A 207 0.08 4.63 -14.73
N GLU A 208 -0.59 3.68 -14.07
CA GLU A 208 -2.05 3.53 -14.14
C GLU A 208 -2.69 4.02 -12.84
N THR A 209 -3.84 4.68 -12.94
CA THR A 209 -4.58 5.13 -11.74
C THR A 209 -5.12 3.95 -10.95
N CYS A 210 -4.96 4.02 -9.62
CA CYS A 210 -5.50 3.03 -8.69
C CYS A 210 -5.82 3.69 -7.33
N ASN A 211 -6.50 2.96 -6.46
CA ASN A 211 -6.86 3.48 -5.13
C ASN A 211 -5.65 3.85 -4.25
N HIS A 212 -4.47 3.30 -4.57
CA HIS A 212 -3.23 3.62 -3.86
C HIS A 212 -2.73 5.04 -4.15
N CYS A 213 -3.09 5.63 -5.30
CA CYS A 213 -2.61 6.96 -5.72
C CYS A 213 -2.92 8.06 -4.68
N ASN A 214 -4.05 7.97 -3.97
CA ASN A 214 -4.44 8.95 -2.96
C ASN A 214 -3.45 9.10 -1.79
N TYR A 215 -2.62 8.07 -1.56
CA TYR A 215 -1.64 8.01 -0.46
C TYR A 215 -0.22 7.73 -0.96
N CYS A 216 -0.01 7.79 -2.29
CA CYS A 216 1.25 7.41 -2.91
C CYS A 216 2.25 8.56 -2.85
N ILE A 217 3.45 8.26 -2.35
CA ILE A 217 4.56 9.22 -2.31
C ILE A 217 5.08 9.60 -3.70
N TRP A 218 4.73 8.82 -4.74
CA TRP A 218 5.10 9.03 -6.14
C TRP A 218 3.99 9.68 -6.97
N GLN A 219 2.92 10.15 -6.34
CA GLN A 219 1.77 10.70 -7.05
C GLN A 219 2.16 11.83 -8.00
N ASP A 220 3.01 12.75 -7.56
CA ASP A 220 3.40 13.93 -8.33
C ASP A 220 4.23 13.55 -9.58
N GLU A 221 5.05 12.50 -9.50
CA GLU A 221 5.78 11.98 -10.66
C GLU A 221 4.84 11.31 -11.69
N CYS A 222 3.81 10.59 -11.21
CA CYS A 222 2.77 10.06 -12.10
C CYS A 222 1.95 11.18 -12.76
N LEU A 223 1.60 12.24 -12.00
CA LEU A 223 0.87 13.39 -12.53
C LEU A 223 1.65 14.09 -13.65
N LYS A 224 2.95 14.36 -13.47
CA LYS A 224 3.81 14.93 -14.52
C LYS A 224 3.77 14.09 -15.80
N THR A 225 3.86 12.76 -15.67
CA THR A 225 3.82 11.86 -16.84
C THR A 225 2.46 11.93 -17.52
N TRP A 226 1.36 11.88 -16.77
CA TRP A 226 0.01 11.95 -17.34
C TRP A 226 -0.29 13.30 -18.00
N GLU A 227 0.20 14.41 -17.41
CA GLU A 227 0.05 15.75 -17.99
C GLU A 227 0.84 15.89 -19.28
N ALA A 228 2.10 15.44 -19.29
CA ALA A 228 2.96 15.50 -20.48
C ALA A 228 2.37 14.70 -21.64
N ASP A 229 1.80 13.53 -21.37
CA ASP A 229 1.20 12.64 -22.37
C ASP A 229 -0.25 13.00 -22.68
N ASN A 230 -0.82 14.01 -22.04
CA ASN A 230 -2.26 14.33 -22.13
C ASN A 230 -3.14 13.07 -21.92
N TYR A 231 -2.75 12.22 -20.97
CA TYR A 231 -3.32 10.88 -20.82
C TYR A 231 -4.81 10.94 -20.43
N ILE A 232 -5.59 10.02 -20.96
CA ILE A 232 -7.07 10.02 -20.82
C ILE A 232 -7.56 9.97 -19.36
N ASN A 233 -6.73 9.50 -18.41
CA ASN A 233 -7.10 9.51 -16.99
C ASN A 233 -7.28 10.91 -16.41
N GLN A 234 -6.82 11.97 -17.13
CA GLN A 234 -7.02 13.36 -16.75
C GLN A 234 -8.47 13.84 -16.97
N VAL A 235 -9.29 13.11 -17.73
CA VAL A 235 -10.72 13.42 -17.84
C VAL A 235 -11.38 13.31 -16.48
N ALA A 236 -11.93 14.41 -15.98
CA ALA A 236 -12.52 14.46 -14.66
C ALA A 236 -13.64 13.42 -14.48
N ARG A 237 -13.59 12.69 -13.34
CA ARG A 237 -14.54 11.61 -12.98
C ARG A 237 -14.50 10.36 -13.87
N ILE A 238 -13.53 10.22 -14.75
CA ILE A 238 -13.33 8.96 -15.47
C ILE A 238 -12.81 7.88 -14.53
N ASN A 239 -13.28 6.64 -14.68
CA ASN A 239 -12.79 5.52 -13.89
C ASN A 239 -11.95 4.54 -14.72
N LYS A 240 -11.20 3.67 -14.05
CA LYS A 240 -10.30 2.70 -14.69
C LYS A 240 -10.98 1.80 -15.73
N SER A 241 -12.21 1.37 -15.47
CA SER A 241 -12.96 0.53 -16.43
C SER A 241 -13.29 1.29 -17.72
N GLN A 242 -13.66 2.57 -17.60
CA GLN A 242 -13.92 3.44 -18.73
C GLN A 242 -12.66 3.75 -19.52
N ILE A 243 -11.55 4.07 -18.83
CA ILE A 243 -10.24 4.25 -19.45
C ILE A 243 -9.87 3.02 -20.30
N ASN A 244 -9.95 1.82 -19.71
CA ASN A 244 -9.59 0.59 -20.41
C ASN A 244 -10.47 0.33 -21.65
N LYS A 245 -11.75 0.70 -21.61
CA LYS A 245 -12.67 0.56 -22.74
C LYS A 245 -12.34 1.55 -23.87
N LEU A 246 -12.04 2.79 -23.53
CA LEU A 246 -11.69 3.83 -24.49
C LEU A 246 -10.29 3.58 -25.10
N LYS A 247 -9.31 3.16 -24.31
CA LYS A 247 -7.98 2.77 -24.82
C LYS A 247 -8.05 1.65 -25.87
N LYS A 248 -8.96 0.69 -25.73
CA LYS A 248 -9.14 -0.39 -26.72
C LYS A 248 -9.61 0.13 -28.08
N GLU A 249 -10.14 1.33 -28.13
CA GLU A 249 -10.57 2.02 -29.37
C GLU A 249 -9.56 3.09 -29.82
N GLY A 250 -8.34 3.10 -29.22
CA GLY A 250 -7.29 4.07 -29.54
C GLY A 250 -7.50 5.45 -28.93
N LEU A 251 -8.49 5.60 -28.02
CA LEU A 251 -8.77 6.85 -27.32
C LEU A 251 -8.02 6.88 -25.98
N ASP A 252 -6.72 7.03 -26.03
CA ASP A 252 -5.80 6.96 -24.90
C ASP A 252 -5.37 8.33 -24.36
N THR A 253 -5.72 9.43 -25.07
CA THR A 253 -5.46 10.81 -24.63
C THR A 253 -6.74 11.62 -24.49
N VAL A 254 -6.72 12.69 -23.68
CA VAL A 254 -7.84 13.63 -23.56
C VAL A 254 -8.17 14.24 -24.92
N GLU A 255 -7.16 14.63 -25.69
CA GLU A 255 -7.33 15.21 -27.03
C GLU A 255 -8.00 14.26 -28.01
N LYS A 256 -7.54 12.99 -28.10
CA LYS A 256 -8.16 12.00 -28.98
C LYS A 256 -9.62 11.75 -28.61
N PHE A 257 -9.91 11.69 -27.31
CA PHE A 257 -11.26 11.48 -26.83
C PHE A 257 -12.15 12.72 -27.07
N ALA A 258 -11.65 13.92 -26.80
CA ALA A 258 -12.36 15.18 -27.07
C ALA A 258 -12.73 15.36 -28.55
N ASN A 259 -11.84 14.96 -29.47
CA ASN A 259 -12.07 15.09 -30.89
C ASN A 259 -12.82 13.90 -31.54
N ALA A 260 -13.18 12.89 -30.73
CA ALA A 260 -13.83 11.68 -31.26
C ALA A 260 -15.31 11.91 -31.58
N ASP A 261 -15.79 11.32 -32.69
CA ASP A 261 -17.23 11.25 -32.97
C ASP A 261 -17.89 10.22 -32.04
N LEU A 262 -18.71 10.69 -31.11
CA LEU A 262 -19.43 9.84 -30.14
C LEU A 262 -20.23 8.71 -30.79
N LYS A 263 -20.75 8.92 -32.02
CA LYS A 263 -21.54 7.92 -32.76
C LYS A 263 -20.68 6.73 -33.21
N LYS A 264 -19.36 6.92 -33.31
CA LYS A 264 -18.42 5.88 -33.76
C LYS A 264 -17.79 5.11 -32.61
N ILE A 265 -17.93 5.60 -31.36
CA ILE A 265 -17.39 4.94 -30.18
C ILE A 265 -18.24 3.70 -29.85
N LYS A 266 -17.61 2.52 -29.91
CA LYS A 266 -18.27 1.22 -29.65
C LYS A 266 -18.07 0.75 -28.19
N ALA A 267 -17.33 1.52 -27.38
CA ALA A 267 -17.04 1.20 -25.98
C ALA A 267 -18.34 1.00 -25.20
N LYS A 268 -18.47 -0.13 -24.52
CA LYS A 268 -19.65 -0.45 -23.67
C LYS A 268 -19.69 0.42 -22.41
N ILE A 269 -19.96 1.71 -22.59
CA ILE A 269 -20.17 2.72 -21.55
C ILE A 269 -21.61 3.21 -21.69
N ASN A 270 -22.29 3.48 -20.57
CA ASN A 270 -23.64 4.07 -20.62
C ASN A 270 -23.61 5.39 -21.41
N LYS A 271 -24.58 5.60 -22.31
CA LYS A 271 -24.62 6.73 -23.25
C LYS A 271 -24.50 8.09 -22.54
N ALA A 272 -25.33 8.34 -21.53
CA ALA A 272 -25.30 9.60 -20.78
C ALA A 272 -23.97 9.82 -20.03
N THR A 273 -23.33 8.74 -19.58
CA THR A 273 -22.00 8.81 -18.97
C THR A 273 -20.94 9.12 -20.01
N LEU A 274 -21.00 8.49 -21.19
CA LEU A 274 -20.04 8.74 -22.27
C LEU A 274 -20.13 10.18 -22.76
N GLU A 275 -21.34 10.69 -22.97
CA GLU A 275 -21.63 12.09 -23.39
C GLU A 275 -21.05 13.08 -22.37
N ARG A 276 -21.27 12.85 -21.06
CA ARG A 276 -20.74 13.71 -19.99
C ARG A 276 -19.21 13.68 -19.93
N LEU A 277 -18.60 12.50 -20.06
CA LEU A 277 -17.14 12.40 -20.06
C LEU A 277 -16.53 13.07 -21.28
N HIS A 278 -17.16 12.95 -22.43
CA HIS A 278 -16.72 13.60 -23.68
C HIS A 278 -16.83 15.13 -23.59
N GLN A 279 -17.95 15.65 -23.07
CA GLN A 279 -18.12 17.09 -22.81
C GLN A 279 -17.03 17.59 -21.86
N GLN A 280 -16.77 16.84 -20.79
CA GLN A 280 -15.69 17.17 -19.84
C GLN A 280 -14.30 17.16 -20.52
N ALA A 281 -14.03 16.18 -21.39
CA ALA A 281 -12.79 16.13 -22.16
C ALA A 281 -12.64 17.33 -23.10
N ASN A 282 -13.73 17.76 -23.77
CA ASN A 282 -13.74 18.94 -24.63
C ASN A 282 -13.37 20.22 -23.84
N LEU A 283 -14.00 20.45 -22.69
CA LEU A 283 -13.72 21.61 -21.85
C LEU A 283 -12.27 21.62 -21.34
N GLN A 284 -11.76 20.45 -20.95
CA GLN A 284 -10.38 20.33 -20.49
C GLN A 284 -9.36 20.53 -21.62
N GLU A 285 -9.64 20.00 -22.80
CA GLU A 285 -8.77 20.18 -23.96
C GLU A 285 -8.80 21.64 -24.47
N GLU A 286 -9.96 22.29 -24.43
CA GLU A 286 -10.05 23.72 -24.73
C GLU A 286 -9.23 24.55 -23.75
N LYS A 287 -9.35 24.29 -22.45
CA LYS A 287 -8.51 24.93 -21.42
C LYS A 287 -7.02 24.69 -21.69
N ARG A 288 -6.63 23.47 -22.06
CA ARG A 288 -5.24 23.15 -22.37
C ARG A 288 -4.71 23.98 -23.54
N LYS A 289 -5.54 24.21 -24.57
CA LYS A 289 -5.18 24.97 -25.79
C LYS A 289 -5.20 26.47 -25.57
N THR A 290 -6.15 27.00 -24.83
CA THR A 290 -6.38 28.45 -24.69
C THR A 290 -5.87 29.04 -23.39
N GLY A 291 -5.65 28.23 -22.35
CA GLY A 291 -5.37 28.67 -20.98
C GLY A 291 -6.62 29.12 -20.21
N GLU A 292 -7.78 29.28 -20.88
CA GLU A 292 -9.01 29.78 -20.27
C GLU A 292 -9.91 28.64 -19.79
N SER A 293 -10.41 28.76 -18.54
CA SER A 293 -11.39 27.81 -18.02
C SER A 293 -12.79 28.19 -18.46
N LYS A 294 -13.47 27.28 -19.18
CA LYS A 294 -14.89 27.41 -19.49
C LYS A 294 -15.71 26.44 -18.68
N CYS A 295 -16.97 26.77 -18.47
CA CYS A 295 -17.95 25.88 -17.85
C CYS A 295 -19.25 25.91 -18.63
N ASP A 296 -19.87 24.73 -18.78
CA ASP A 296 -21.22 24.60 -19.30
C ASP A 296 -22.18 24.51 -18.12
N VAL A 297 -23.17 25.39 -18.11
CA VAL A 297 -24.26 25.31 -17.12
C VAL A 297 -25.27 24.27 -17.62
N ILE A 298 -25.43 23.21 -16.84
CA ILE A 298 -26.39 22.15 -17.13
C ILE A 298 -27.75 22.59 -16.62
N ASP A 299 -28.80 22.51 -17.45
CA ASP A 299 -30.16 22.81 -17.05
C ASP A 299 -30.58 21.95 -15.86
N GLN A 300 -31.31 22.60 -14.95
CA GLN A 300 -31.81 21.92 -13.77
C GLN A 300 -32.95 20.96 -14.15
N ILE A 301 -32.84 19.72 -13.68
CA ILE A 301 -33.87 18.71 -13.87
C ILE A 301 -34.79 18.72 -12.62
N PRO A 302 -36.10 18.96 -12.80
CA PRO A 302 -37.06 18.92 -11.68
C PRO A 302 -36.95 17.62 -10.89
N GLY A 303 -36.89 17.74 -9.57
CA GLY A 303 -36.76 16.61 -8.64
C GLY A 303 -35.36 16.00 -8.54
N GLN A 304 -34.31 16.62 -9.10
CA GLN A 304 -32.91 16.22 -8.96
C GLN A 304 -32.03 17.36 -8.46
N GLY A 305 -30.88 17.01 -7.87
CA GLY A 305 -29.90 17.98 -7.42
C GLY A 305 -30.48 19.01 -6.43
N PHE A 306 -30.28 20.30 -6.69
CA PHE A 306 -30.75 21.40 -5.86
C PHE A 306 -32.27 21.47 -5.70
N TYR A 307 -33.05 20.92 -6.64
CA TYR A 307 -34.52 20.81 -6.48
C TYR A 307 -34.95 19.86 -5.35
N LYS A 308 -34.05 19.06 -4.80
CA LYS A 308 -34.30 18.21 -3.64
C LYS A 308 -33.92 18.85 -2.31
N MET A 309 -33.31 20.01 -2.35
CA MET A 309 -33.03 20.74 -1.12
C MET A 309 -34.29 21.43 -0.63
N PRO A 310 -34.58 21.38 0.69
CA PRO A 310 -35.71 22.08 1.30
C PRO A 310 -35.57 23.57 1.19
#